data_1264ca25735d782adc32a418d9222540
#
_entry.id   1264ca25735d782adc32a418d9222540
#
_cell.length_a   1.000
_cell.length_b   1.000
_cell.length_c   1.000
_cell.angle_alpha   90.00
_cell.angle_beta   90.00
_cell.angle_gamma   90.00
#
_symmetry.space_group_name_H-M   'P 1'
#
loop_
_entity.id
_entity.type
_entity.pdbx_description
1 polymer ?
#
loop_
_entity_poly.entity_id
_entity_poly.type
_entity_poly.pdbx_seq_one_letter_code
_entity_poly.pdbx_strand_id
1 'polypeptide(L)'
;MLRYLPVRRVHARQVLDSRGNPTVEVEVTVGEGVIGINGYTGRAMVPSGASTGKFEAVELRDGEKGNYGGLSVHRAVENVNTRLAEAILGENALNQKFIDHKIIETDGTDNKNSVGANAALGVSMAVARAAAAALRIPLYQYMGGCHTGRMPVPMMNILNGGRHADNTVDLQEFMIMPAGA
;
A
#
# COMPACT_ATOMS: atom_id res chain seq x y z
N MET A 1 6.90 23.42 16.28
CA MET A 1 7.42 22.43 15.32
C MET A 1 6.84 21.07 15.68
N LEU A 2 6.14 20.42 14.76
CA LEU A 2 5.54 19.09 15.01
C LEU A 2 6.68 18.05 15.09
N ARG A 3 6.95 17.53 16.29
CA ARG A 3 8.02 16.55 16.53
C ARG A 3 7.50 15.13 16.69
N TYR A 4 6.22 15.00 16.97
CA TYR A 4 5.57 13.73 17.24
C TYR A 4 4.15 13.75 16.70
N LEU A 5 3.81 12.74 15.90
CA LEU A 5 2.51 12.60 15.25
C LEU A 5 2.00 11.17 15.49
N PRO A 6 1.29 10.92 16.61
CA PRO A 6 0.90 9.57 16.97
C PRO A 6 -0.13 8.99 16.00
N VAL A 7 0.03 7.72 15.68
CA VAL A 7 -1.01 6.91 15.03
C VAL A 7 -2.14 6.69 16.04
N ARG A 8 -3.36 7.08 15.68
CA ARG A 8 -4.54 7.00 16.56
C ARG A 8 -5.53 5.91 16.16
N ARG A 9 -5.60 5.63 14.87
CA ARG A 9 -6.51 4.61 14.35
C ARG A 9 -5.91 3.99 13.10
N VAL A 10 -6.05 2.69 13.00
CA VAL A 10 -5.80 1.91 11.78
C VAL A 10 -7.07 1.14 11.48
N HIS A 11 -7.53 1.19 10.24
CA HIS A 11 -8.73 0.47 9.82
C HIS A 11 -8.57 0.01 8.38
N ALA A 12 -8.87 -1.25 8.13
CA ALA A 12 -8.85 -1.82 6.80
C ALA A 12 -10.20 -2.43 6.43
N ARG A 13 -10.43 -2.48 5.11
CA ARG A 13 -11.58 -3.17 4.51
C ARG A 13 -11.20 -3.78 3.17
N GLN A 14 -11.95 -4.78 2.76
CA GLN A 14 -11.90 -5.29 1.40
C GLN A 14 -12.64 -4.32 0.47
N VAL A 15 -12.02 -4.00 -0.66
CA VAL A 15 -12.62 -3.23 -1.77
C VAL A 15 -12.34 -3.97 -3.08
N LEU A 16 -12.92 -3.51 -4.18
CA LEU A 16 -12.65 -4.07 -5.51
C LEU A 16 -11.68 -3.17 -6.29
N ASP A 17 -10.74 -3.80 -6.97
CA ASP A 17 -9.85 -3.13 -7.92
C ASP A 17 -10.55 -2.81 -9.25
N SER A 18 -9.85 -2.20 -10.21
CA SER A 18 -10.39 -1.85 -11.53
C SER A 18 -10.79 -3.06 -12.39
N ARG A 19 -10.35 -4.27 -12.02
CA ARG A 19 -10.71 -5.53 -12.67
C ARG A 19 -11.83 -6.28 -11.96
N GLY A 20 -12.35 -5.71 -10.86
CA GLY A 20 -13.38 -6.34 -10.02
C GLY A 20 -12.84 -7.39 -9.06
N ASN A 21 -11.53 -7.47 -8.86
CA ASN A 21 -10.92 -8.38 -7.89
C ASN A 21 -10.81 -7.72 -6.52
N PRO A 22 -11.02 -8.49 -5.42
CA PRO A 22 -10.82 -7.99 -4.07
C PRO A 22 -9.39 -7.51 -3.83
N THR A 23 -9.26 -6.39 -3.14
CA THR A 23 -7.99 -5.89 -2.61
C THR A 23 -8.19 -5.22 -1.25
N VAL A 24 -7.08 -4.87 -0.58
CA VAL A 24 -7.08 -4.24 0.74
C VAL A 24 -7.05 -2.73 0.59
N GLU A 25 -7.99 -2.05 1.23
CA GLU A 25 -7.92 -0.61 1.50
C GLU A 25 -7.62 -0.39 2.97
N VAL A 26 -6.66 0.49 3.28
CA VAL A 26 -6.28 0.85 4.64
C VAL A 26 -6.46 2.35 4.85
N GLU A 27 -7.04 2.72 5.99
CA GLU A 27 -7.10 4.08 6.51
C GLU A 27 -6.31 4.19 7.80
N VAL A 28 -5.44 5.18 7.89
CA VAL A 28 -4.69 5.52 9.11
C VAL A 28 -4.99 6.95 9.51
N THR A 29 -5.41 7.15 10.76
CA THR A 29 -5.62 8.47 11.33
C THR A 29 -4.50 8.79 12.32
N VAL A 30 -3.91 9.99 12.21
CA VAL A 30 -2.78 10.45 12.99
C VAL A 30 -3.06 11.80 13.66
N GLY A 31 -2.31 12.12 14.71
CA GLY A 31 -2.36 13.40 15.41
C GLY A 31 -3.27 13.40 16.63
N GLU A 32 -3.23 14.48 17.40
CA GLU A 32 -4.09 14.67 18.56
C GLU A 32 -5.43 15.23 18.11
N GLY A 33 -6.47 14.39 18.13
CA GLY A 33 -7.84 14.85 18.00
C GLY A 33 -8.23 15.59 19.30
N VAL A 34 -8.30 16.90 19.26
CA VAL A 34 -9.14 17.65 20.20
C VAL A 34 -10.59 17.25 19.85
N ILE A 35 -11.44 17.03 20.85
CA ILE A 35 -12.86 16.71 20.66
C ILE A 35 -13.44 17.68 19.62
N GLY A 36 -13.82 17.14 18.43
CA GLY A 36 -14.39 17.92 17.33
C GLY A 36 -13.43 18.33 16.20
N ILE A 37 -12.11 18.08 16.31
CA ILE A 37 -11.17 18.26 15.22
C ILE A 37 -10.64 16.87 14.85
N ASN A 38 -11.07 16.36 13.71
CA ASN A 38 -10.60 15.09 13.17
C ASN A 38 -9.09 15.17 12.94
N GLY A 39 -8.36 14.13 13.39
CA GLY A 39 -6.96 13.95 13.01
C GLY A 39 -6.80 13.86 11.49
N TYR A 40 -5.57 13.88 11.02
CA TYR A 40 -5.29 13.71 9.59
C TYR A 40 -5.40 12.24 9.22
N THR A 41 -6.14 11.95 8.15
CA THR A 41 -6.33 10.58 7.66
C THR A 41 -5.64 10.38 6.32
N GLY A 42 -4.83 9.34 6.23
CA GLY A 42 -4.29 8.82 4.99
C GLY A 42 -5.01 7.54 4.60
N ARG A 43 -5.33 7.39 3.31
CA ARG A 43 -5.99 6.21 2.75
C ARG A 43 -5.19 5.65 1.59
N ALA A 44 -5.02 4.34 1.56
CA ALA A 44 -4.34 3.65 0.49
C ALA A 44 -5.07 2.37 0.11
N MET A 45 -5.20 2.14 -1.18
CA MET A 45 -5.62 0.85 -1.76
C MET A 45 -4.40 0.16 -2.33
N VAL A 46 -4.27 -1.14 -2.06
CA VAL A 46 -3.08 -1.90 -2.47
C VAL A 46 -3.23 -2.35 -3.91
N PRO A 47 -2.28 -2.03 -4.80
CA PRO A 47 -2.29 -2.56 -6.14
C PRO A 47 -1.98 -4.07 -6.13
N SER A 48 -2.65 -4.83 -7.00
CA SER A 48 -2.39 -6.24 -7.22
C SER A 48 -1.78 -6.46 -8.61
N GLY A 49 -0.68 -7.21 -8.67
CA GLY A 49 -0.03 -7.57 -9.93
C GLY A 49 -0.83 -8.58 -10.76
N ALA A 50 -0.56 -8.63 -12.06
CA ALA A 50 -1.14 -9.63 -12.97
C ALA A 50 -0.32 -10.93 -13.00
N SER A 51 0.95 -10.87 -12.62
CA SER A 51 1.89 -12.01 -12.56
C SER A 51 2.62 -12.01 -11.22
N THR A 52 3.13 -13.16 -10.81
CA THR A 52 3.90 -13.32 -9.58
C THR A 52 5.28 -13.86 -9.92
N GLY A 53 6.32 -13.23 -9.36
CA GLY A 53 7.70 -13.71 -9.43
C GLY A 53 8.02 -14.69 -8.29
N LYS A 54 9.04 -15.53 -8.50
CA LYS A 54 9.47 -16.55 -7.52
C LYS A 54 9.90 -15.95 -6.17
N PHE A 55 10.42 -14.72 -6.19
CA PHE A 55 10.99 -14.05 -5.02
C PHE A 55 10.13 -12.88 -4.54
N GLU A 56 8.94 -12.72 -5.08
CA GLU A 56 8.00 -11.70 -4.61
C GLU A 56 7.45 -12.04 -3.22
N ALA A 57 7.14 -10.98 -2.48
CA ALA A 57 6.42 -11.12 -1.22
C ALA A 57 4.99 -11.64 -1.47
N VAL A 58 4.47 -12.40 -0.54
CA VAL A 58 3.18 -13.09 -0.69
C VAL A 58 2.01 -12.12 -0.53
N GLU A 59 1.22 -11.97 -1.58
CA GLU A 59 -0.11 -11.37 -1.48
C GLU A 59 -1.05 -12.37 -0.80
N LEU A 60 -1.50 -12.06 0.41
CA LEU A 60 -2.33 -12.97 1.18
C LEU A 60 -3.77 -12.99 0.65
N ARG A 61 -4.20 -14.14 0.16
CA ARG A 61 -5.54 -14.45 -0.32
C ARG A 61 -6.19 -15.52 0.56
N ASP A 62 -7.51 -15.47 0.70
CA ASP A 62 -8.23 -16.41 1.60
C ASP A 62 -8.28 -17.84 1.05
N GLY A 63 -8.32 -18.00 -0.29
CA GLY A 63 -8.33 -19.30 -0.96
C GLY A 63 -9.69 -20.02 -0.97
N GLU A 64 -10.72 -19.44 -0.36
CA GLU A 64 -12.07 -20.00 -0.28
C GLU A 64 -12.81 -19.81 -1.61
N LYS A 65 -12.98 -20.88 -2.38
CA LYS A 65 -13.57 -20.83 -3.73
C LYS A 65 -14.97 -20.21 -3.81
N GLY A 66 -15.75 -20.26 -2.72
CA GLY A 66 -17.09 -19.66 -2.64
C GLY A 66 -17.10 -18.13 -2.65
N ASN A 67 -15.98 -17.49 -2.32
CA ASN A 67 -15.86 -16.06 -2.23
C ASN A 67 -14.86 -15.55 -3.28
N TYR A 68 -15.37 -14.85 -4.30
CA TYR A 68 -14.55 -14.29 -5.40
C TYR A 68 -13.56 -15.29 -6.01
N GLY A 69 -13.96 -16.58 -6.14
CA GLY A 69 -13.09 -17.61 -6.66
C GLY A 69 -11.84 -17.92 -5.82
N GLY A 70 -11.83 -17.52 -4.54
CA GLY A 70 -10.68 -17.66 -3.63
C GLY A 70 -9.81 -16.41 -3.53
N LEU A 71 -10.18 -15.32 -4.23
CA LEU A 71 -9.39 -14.08 -4.29
C LEU A 71 -9.69 -13.09 -3.15
N SER A 72 -10.62 -13.40 -2.23
CA SER A 72 -10.92 -12.57 -1.06
C SER A 72 -9.67 -12.30 -0.22
N VAL A 73 -9.69 -11.17 0.53
CA VAL A 73 -8.56 -10.69 1.33
C VAL A 73 -8.93 -10.43 2.80
N HIS A 74 -9.95 -11.14 3.31
CA HIS A 74 -10.44 -10.95 4.68
C HIS A 74 -9.36 -11.22 5.75
N ARG A 75 -8.53 -12.24 5.55
CA ARG A 75 -7.40 -12.54 6.45
C ARG A 75 -6.38 -11.40 6.48
N ALA A 76 -6.07 -10.81 5.34
CA ALA A 76 -5.18 -9.64 5.27
C ALA A 76 -5.81 -8.43 5.95
N VAL A 77 -7.10 -8.18 5.75
CA VAL A 77 -7.88 -7.12 6.43
C VAL A 77 -7.87 -7.34 7.94
N GLU A 78 -8.10 -8.55 8.42
CA GLU A 78 -8.04 -8.89 9.84
C GLU A 78 -6.66 -8.65 10.43
N ASN A 79 -5.59 -9.06 9.73
CA ASN A 79 -4.21 -8.81 10.16
C ASN A 79 -3.90 -7.30 10.28
N VAL A 80 -4.45 -6.46 9.40
CA VAL A 80 -4.32 -5.00 9.53
C VAL A 80 -5.07 -4.51 10.76
N ASN A 81 -6.33 -4.93 10.94
CA ASN A 81 -7.20 -4.41 12.00
C ASN A 81 -6.81 -4.89 13.41
N THR A 82 -5.98 -5.92 13.50
CA THR A 82 -5.51 -6.51 14.76
C THR A 82 -4.01 -6.32 14.92
N ARG A 83 -3.22 -7.22 14.36
CA ARG A 83 -1.76 -7.34 14.58
C ARG A 83 -0.99 -6.08 14.16
N LEU A 84 -1.22 -5.58 12.96
CA LEU A 84 -0.51 -4.39 12.46
C LEU A 84 -0.99 -3.11 13.13
N ALA A 85 -2.29 -3.00 13.41
CA ALA A 85 -2.83 -1.89 14.19
C ALA A 85 -2.20 -1.83 15.58
N GLU A 86 -2.18 -2.94 16.32
CA GLU A 86 -1.56 -3.01 17.64
C GLU A 86 -0.08 -2.61 17.63
N ALA A 87 0.66 -3.06 16.62
CA ALA A 87 2.09 -2.81 16.51
C ALA A 87 2.44 -1.33 16.32
N ILE A 88 1.55 -0.53 15.68
CA ILE A 88 1.86 0.86 15.32
C ILE A 88 0.99 1.90 16.03
N LEU A 89 -0.06 1.51 16.77
CA LEU A 89 -0.87 2.45 17.54
C LEU A 89 0.00 3.19 18.56
N GLY A 90 -0.12 4.53 18.58
CA GLY A 90 0.69 5.42 19.42
C GLY A 90 2.03 5.79 18.82
N GLU A 91 2.56 5.04 17.84
CA GLU A 91 3.87 5.31 17.24
C GLU A 91 3.87 6.60 16.40
N ASN A 92 5.06 7.17 16.21
CA ASN A 92 5.22 8.42 15.50
C ASN A 92 5.17 8.22 13.97
N ALA A 93 4.08 8.61 13.34
CA ALA A 93 3.88 8.51 11.90
C ALA A 93 4.90 9.30 11.05
N LEU A 94 5.62 10.27 11.62
CA LEU A 94 6.69 10.99 10.91
C LEU A 94 7.99 10.16 10.77
N ASN A 95 8.09 9.05 11.50
CA ASN A 95 9.21 8.12 11.39
C ASN A 95 8.82 6.90 10.56
N GLN A 96 8.66 7.10 9.24
CA GLN A 96 8.24 6.04 8.31
C GLN A 96 9.10 4.79 8.42
N LYS A 97 10.43 4.97 8.50
CA LYS A 97 11.36 3.83 8.61
C LYS A 97 11.09 2.98 9.85
N PHE A 98 10.77 3.61 10.97
CA PHE A 98 10.43 2.88 12.21
C PHE A 98 9.09 2.15 12.09
N ILE A 99 8.08 2.78 11.49
CA ILE A 99 6.78 2.16 11.22
C ILE A 99 6.96 0.93 10.33
N ASP A 100 7.70 1.05 9.23
CA ASP A 100 7.96 -0.05 8.31
C ASP A 100 8.71 -1.20 8.99
N HIS A 101 9.67 -0.87 9.87
CA HIS A 101 10.38 -1.88 10.64
C HIS A 101 9.46 -2.64 11.59
N LYS A 102 8.56 -1.95 12.29
CA LYS A 102 7.53 -2.57 13.13
C LYS A 102 6.61 -3.52 12.35
N ILE A 103 6.20 -3.12 11.15
CA ILE A 103 5.39 -3.95 10.25
C ILE A 103 6.16 -5.22 9.86
N ILE A 104 7.44 -5.10 9.50
CA ILE A 104 8.31 -6.20 9.12
C ILE A 104 8.53 -7.16 10.31
N GLU A 105 8.81 -6.64 11.49
CA GLU A 105 8.95 -7.42 12.73
C GLU A 105 7.67 -8.17 13.09
N THR A 106 6.50 -7.53 12.92
CA THR A 106 5.20 -8.15 13.20
C THR A 106 4.89 -9.30 12.25
N ASP A 107 5.33 -9.22 11.00
CA ASP A 107 5.25 -10.34 10.06
C ASP A 107 6.22 -11.45 10.44
N GLY A 108 7.50 -11.14 10.66
CA GLY A 108 8.55 -12.06 11.10
C GLY A 108 9.00 -13.06 10.05
N THR A 109 8.55 -12.95 8.79
CA THR A 109 8.93 -13.86 7.69
C THR A 109 9.64 -13.11 6.56
N ASP A 110 10.46 -13.83 5.79
CA ASP A 110 11.22 -13.22 4.69
C ASP A 110 10.32 -12.68 3.57
N ASN A 111 9.23 -13.38 3.27
CA ASN A 111 8.34 -13.11 2.13
C ASN A 111 6.97 -12.54 2.51
N LYS A 112 6.79 -12.07 3.75
CA LYS A 112 5.55 -11.46 4.26
C LYS A 112 4.33 -12.39 4.23
N ASN A 113 4.53 -13.71 4.39
CA ASN A 113 3.43 -14.67 4.31
C ASN A 113 2.59 -14.77 5.58
N SER A 114 3.03 -14.19 6.69
CA SER A 114 2.33 -14.22 7.99
C SER A 114 1.20 -13.18 8.04
N VAL A 115 1.47 -11.91 7.74
CA VAL A 115 0.44 -10.87 7.70
C VAL A 115 -0.08 -10.59 6.29
N GLY A 116 0.73 -10.87 5.28
CA GLY A 116 0.48 -10.56 3.87
C GLY A 116 1.17 -9.28 3.42
N ALA A 117 1.82 -9.32 2.24
CA ALA A 117 2.45 -8.16 1.65
C ALA A 117 1.44 -7.05 1.34
N ASN A 118 0.21 -7.40 0.95
CA ASN A 118 -0.90 -6.48 0.74
C ASN A 118 -1.29 -5.76 2.05
N ALA A 119 -1.37 -6.46 3.17
CA ALA A 119 -1.63 -5.85 4.48
C ALA A 119 -0.49 -4.89 4.88
N ALA A 120 0.76 -5.36 4.80
CA ALA A 120 1.95 -4.58 5.16
C ALA A 120 2.08 -3.30 4.32
N LEU A 121 1.96 -3.42 2.99
CA LEU A 121 2.05 -2.29 2.06
C LEU A 121 0.91 -1.30 2.26
N GLY A 122 -0.32 -1.77 2.49
CA GLY A 122 -1.48 -0.93 2.74
C GLY A 122 -1.28 -0.02 3.96
N VAL A 123 -0.77 -0.57 5.07
CA VAL A 123 -0.48 0.20 6.29
C VAL A 123 0.63 1.22 6.05
N SER A 124 1.75 0.80 5.46
CA SER A 124 2.90 1.68 5.18
C SER A 124 2.49 2.88 4.31
N MET A 125 1.79 2.64 3.21
CA MET A 125 1.30 3.70 2.32
C MET A 125 0.30 4.64 2.99
N ALA A 126 -0.61 4.11 3.81
CA ALA A 126 -1.62 4.92 4.50
C ALA A 126 -0.98 5.82 5.55
N VAL A 127 0.03 5.34 6.28
CA VAL A 127 0.82 6.16 7.24
C VAL A 127 1.53 7.29 6.52
N ALA A 128 2.22 7.02 5.41
CA ALA A 128 2.92 8.06 4.64
C ALA A 128 1.96 9.15 4.15
N ARG A 129 0.77 8.77 3.67
CA ARG A 129 -0.27 9.72 3.25
C ARG A 129 -0.83 10.54 4.41
N ALA A 130 -1.05 9.93 5.57
CA ALA A 130 -1.51 10.63 6.76
C ALA A 130 -0.47 11.65 7.26
N ALA A 131 0.81 11.27 7.26
CA ALA A 131 1.92 12.13 7.64
C ALA A 131 2.05 13.33 6.67
N ALA A 132 2.00 13.09 5.36
CA ALA A 132 2.03 14.14 4.34
C ALA A 132 0.86 15.13 4.51
N ALA A 133 -0.36 14.62 4.73
CA ALA A 133 -1.54 15.44 4.99
C ALA A 133 -1.39 16.30 6.26
N ALA A 134 -0.85 15.73 7.34
CA ALA A 134 -0.60 16.45 8.59
C ALA A 134 0.44 17.58 8.41
N LEU A 135 1.45 17.35 7.59
CA LEU A 135 2.46 18.36 7.24
C LEU A 135 1.97 19.36 6.18
N ARG A 136 0.79 19.14 5.58
CA ARG A 136 0.21 19.94 4.49
C ARG A 136 1.12 20.04 3.27
N ILE A 137 1.82 18.96 2.95
CA ILE A 137 2.65 18.85 1.74
C ILE A 137 2.17 17.67 0.86
N PRO A 138 2.36 17.75 -0.45
CA PRO A 138 2.03 16.64 -1.35
C PRO A 138 2.86 15.39 -1.01
N LEU A 139 2.28 14.21 -1.23
CA LEU A 139 2.96 12.93 -0.94
C LEU A 139 4.30 12.80 -1.67
N TYR A 140 4.38 13.22 -2.95
CA TYR A 140 5.63 13.16 -3.70
C TYR A 140 6.75 13.99 -3.05
N GLN A 141 6.42 15.13 -2.47
CA GLN A 141 7.37 15.99 -1.77
C GLN A 141 7.75 15.42 -0.41
N TYR A 142 6.79 14.81 0.30
CA TYR A 142 7.06 14.10 1.55
C TYR A 142 8.05 12.93 1.35
N MET A 143 7.85 12.15 0.29
CA MET A 143 8.70 10.99 -0.03
C MET A 143 10.07 11.39 -0.60
N GLY A 144 10.11 12.38 -1.48
CA GLY A 144 11.31 12.75 -2.23
C GLY A 144 12.12 13.90 -1.63
N GLY A 145 11.61 14.59 -0.60
CA GLY A 145 12.30 15.69 0.05
C GLY A 145 12.51 16.92 -0.85
N CYS A 146 13.64 17.58 -0.67
CA CYS A 146 13.93 18.88 -1.32
C CYS A 146 14.21 18.77 -2.84
N HIS A 147 14.45 17.56 -3.36
CA HIS A 147 14.90 17.37 -4.75
C HIS A 147 13.81 16.88 -5.70
N THR A 148 12.55 17.04 -5.37
CA THR A 148 11.39 16.50 -6.13
C THR A 148 10.92 17.38 -7.29
N GLY A 149 11.79 18.22 -7.84
CA GLY A 149 11.45 19.16 -8.92
C GLY A 149 11.47 18.56 -10.34
N ARG A 150 11.94 17.31 -10.52
CA ARG A 150 12.05 16.70 -11.84
C ARG A 150 11.08 15.52 -11.96
N MET A 151 10.21 15.57 -12.96
CA MET A 151 9.39 14.40 -13.32
C MET A 151 10.24 13.33 -14.01
N PRO A 152 10.04 12.05 -13.70
CA PRO A 152 10.69 10.96 -14.45
C PRO A 152 10.16 10.92 -15.87
N VAL A 153 11.00 10.42 -16.79
CA VAL A 153 10.54 10.11 -18.16
C VAL A 153 9.49 8.99 -18.06
N PRO A 154 8.27 9.18 -18.59
CA PRO A 154 7.25 8.15 -18.49
C PRO A 154 7.62 6.94 -19.36
N MET A 155 7.38 5.75 -18.83
CA MET A 155 7.36 4.52 -19.59
C MET A 155 5.90 4.19 -19.90
N MET A 156 5.56 4.10 -21.19
CA MET A 156 4.20 3.81 -21.64
C MET A 156 4.17 2.44 -22.32
N ASN A 157 3.40 1.52 -21.74
CA ASN A 157 3.15 0.23 -22.34
C ASN A 157 2.12 0.39 -23.46
N ILE A 158 2.53 0.11 -24.70
CA ILE A 158 1.71 0.32 -25.91
C ILE A 158 1.08 -0.98 -26.39
N LEU A 159 1.83 -2.08 -26.35
CA LEU A 159 1.34 -3.41 -26.74
C LEU A 159 1.62 -4.40 -25.62
N ASN A 160 0.64 -5.23 -25.34
CA ASN A 160 0.74 -6.34 -24.40
C ASN A 160 0.49 -7.67 -25.09
N GLY A 161 1.20 -8.70 -24.65
CA GLY A 161 1.01 -10.08 -25.09
C GLY A 161 1.32 -11.04 -23.93
N GLY A 162 1.54 -12.31 -24.24
CA GLY A 162 1.84 -13.33 -23.24
C GLY A 162 0.75 -13.41 -22.17
N ARG A 163 1.14 -13.30 -20.90
CA ARG A 163 0.21 -13.34 -19.74
C ARG A 163 -0.56 -12.04 -19.50
N HIS A 164 -0.16 -10.94 -20.15
CA HIS A 164 -0.72 -9.61 -19.92
C HIS A 164 -1.88 -9.26 -20.86
N ALA A 165 -2.13 -10.08 -21.87
CA ALA A 165 -3.25 -9.90 -22.79
C ALA A 165 -3.73 -11.24 -23.36
N ASP A 166 -5.05 -11.36 -23.58
CA ASP A 166 -5.66 -12.53 -24.22
C ASP A 166 -5.59 -12.36 -25.74
N ASN A 167 -4.39 -12.60 -26.30
CA ASN A 167 -4.11 -12.57 -27.73
C ASN A 167 -2.99 -13.56 -28.10
N THR A 168 -2.59 -13.59 -29.39
CA THR A 168 -1.60 -14.51 -29.93
C THR A 168 -0.17 -13.97 -29.94
N VAL A 169 0.09 -12.82 -29.29
CA VAL A 169 1.42 -12.21 -29.22
C VAL A 169 2.21 -12.84 -28.07
N ASP A 170 3.33 -13.47 -28.40
CA ASP A 170 4.18 -14.15 -27.39
C ASP A 170 5.00 -13.18 -26.53
N LEU A 171 5.32 -11.99 -27.05
CA LEU A 171 6.07 -10.97 -26.32
C LEU A 171 5.17 -10.26 -25.33
N GLN A 172 5.63 -10.18 -24.07
CA GLN A 172 4.80 -9.75 -22.95
C GLN A 172 4.45 -8.26 -22.97
N GLU A 173 5.43 -7.41 -23.30
CA GLU A 173 5.27 -5.95 -23.27
C GLU A 173 6.14 -5.23 -24.28
N PHE A 174 5.60 -4.18 -24.87
CA PHE A 174 6.33 -3.20 -25.67
C PHE A 174 6.12 -1.81 -25.10
N MET A 175 7.19 -1.22 -24.59
CA MET A 175 7.15 0.09 -23.95
C MET A 175 7.84 1.15 -24.82
N ILE A 176 7.28 2.36 -24.81
CA ILE A 176 7.96 3.55 -25.32
C ILE A 176 8.37 4.47 -24.18
N MET A 177 9.48 5.14 -24.34
CA MET A 177 9.99 6.15 -23.43
C MET A 177 10.23 7.45 -24.22
N PRO A 178 9.31 8.43 -24.21
CA PRO A 178 9.48 9.70 -24.90
C PRO A 178 10.50 10.56 -24.16
N ALA A 179 11.76 10.43 -24.53
CA ALA A 179 12.86 11.21 -24.01
C ALA A 179 13.22 12.32 -24.99
N GLY A 180 12.95 13.56 -24.65
CA GLY A 180 13.32 14.72 -25.47
C GLY A 180 12.28 15.05 -26.56
N ALA A 181 11.14 15.55 -26.12
CA ALA A 181 10.21 16.28 -26.99
C ALA A 181 10.54 17.78 -26.95
#